data_b11ebc4efc548ddc1d602bd0871339a7
#
_entry.id   b11ebc4efc548ddc1d602bd0871339a7
#
_cell.length_a   1.000
_cell.length_b   1.000
_cell.length_c   1.000
_cell.angle_alpha   90.00
_cell.angle_beta   90.00
_cell.angle_gamma   90.00
#
_symmetry.space_group_name_H-M   'P 1'
#
loop_
_entity.id
_entity.type
_entity.pdbx_description
1 polymer ?
#
loop_
_entity_poly.entity_id
_entity_poly.type
_entity_poly.pdbx_seq_one_letter_code
_entity_poly.pdbx_strand_id
1 'polypeptide(L)'
;IIGVFIIYIYKKTYNGVVYSKSFSLCVILLAMVTALIIRTINSNLALSLGMVGALSIVRFRTAVKEPVDTGFMFWGITAGIMAGAGLYLIAIISSVALGLLYYVSYILGFKANSQYLMILRYDSRIDAKIEKMIEKIPKHKIKSKSITKDKVELSFEISDKNYLKLMDIFKEVEGIDSVNLISYQNDFGA
;
A
#
# COMPACT_ATOMS: atom_id res chain seq x y z
N ILE A 1 -24.94 -1.07 3.71
CA ILE A 1 -24.67 0.38 3.67
C ILE A 1 -23.24 0.65 4.15
N ILE A 2 -22.86 0.26 5.40
CA ILE A 2 -21.52 0.53 5.96
C ILE A 2 -20.41 -0.05 5.08
N GLY A 3 -20.54 -1.30 4.59
CA GLY A 3 -19.53 -1.92 3.71
C GLY A 3 -19.30 -1.13 2.41
N VAL A 4 -20.35 -0.56 1.83
CA VAL A 4 -20.23 0.30 0.64
C VAL A 4 -19.51 1.60 0.99
N PHE A 5 -19.79 2.18 2.15
CA PHE A 5 -19.10 3.37 2.65
C PHE A 5 -17.61 3.11 2.84
N ILE A 6 -17.23 1.98 3.44
CA ILE A 6 -15.83 1.56 3.62
C ILE A 6 -15.10 1.50 2.26
N ILE A 7 -15.74 0.88 1.25
CA ILE A 7 -15.16 0.80 -0.09
C ILE A 7 -15.03 2.18 -0.75
N TYR A 8 -16.01 3.05 -0.56
CA TYR A 8 -15.93 4.41 -1.08
C TYR A 8 -14.70 5.14 -0.53
N ILE A 9 -14.46 5.06 0.79
CA ILE A 9 -13.27 5.64 1.43
C ILE A 9 -12.00 4.95 0.91
N TYR A 10 -11.96 3.61 0.86
CA TYR A 10 -10.84 2.86 0.33
C TYR A 10 -10.47 3.32 -1.09
N LYS A 11 -11.44 3.37 -1.99
CA LYS A 11 -11.21 3.82 -3.38
C LYS A 11 -10.67 5.24 -3.46
N LYS A 12 -11.10 6.14 -2.57
CA LYS A 12 -10.67 7.55 -2.58
C LYS A 12 -9.30 7.76 -1.94
N THR A 13 -8.93 6.94 -0.97
CA THR A 13 -7.67 7.05 -0.22
C THR A 13 -6.58 6.09 -0.72
N TYR A 14 -6.93 5.19 -1.68
CA TYR A 14 -5.98 4.22 -2.23
C TYR A 14 -4.89 4.92 -3.06
N ASN A 15 -3.64 4.66 -2.71
CA ASN A 15 -2.45 5.21 -3.38
C ASN A 15 -1.56 4.13 -4.04
N GLY A 16 -1.99 2.86 -4.03
CA GLY A 16 -1.22 1.75 -4.63
C GLY A 16 -1.22 1.78 -6.16
N VAL A 17 -0.34 0.98 -6.76
CA VAL A 17 -0.14 0.90 -8.22
C VAL A 17 -1.37 0.32 -8.94
N VAL A 18 -2.09 -0.63 -8.30
CA VAL A 18 -3.27 -1.27 -8.90
C VAL A 18 -4.37 -1.42 -7.85
N TYR A 19 -5.48 -0.72 -8.05
CA TYR A 19 -6.69 -0.91 -7.25
C TYR A 19 -7.27 -2.30 -7.44
N SER A 20 -7.38 -3.09 -6.37
CA SER A 20 -7.94 -4.44 -6.42
C SER A 20 -9.45 -4.45 -6.17
N LYS A 21 -10.22 -4.69 -7.22
CA LYS A 21 -11.68 -4.91 -7.09
C LYS A 21 -12.00 -6.14 -6.23
N SER A 22 -11.17 -7.18 -6.31
CA SER A 22 -11.32 -8.40 -5.53
C SER A 22 -11.16 -8.15 -4.03
N PHE A 23 -10.22 -7.28 -3.64
CA PHE A 23 -10.04 -6.87 -2.25
C PHE A 23 -11.27 -6.13 -1.71
N SER A 24 -11.81 -5.18 -2.48
CA SER A 24 -13.02 -4.45 -2.11
C SER A 24 -14.21 -5.39 -1.89
N LEU A 25 -14.38 -6.39 -2.75
CA LEU A 25 -15.40 -7.43 -2.56
C LEU A 25 -15.15 -8.23 -1.29
N CYS A 26 -13.90 -8.59 -1.03
CA CYS A 26 -13.52 -9.33 0.17
C CYS A 26 -13.89 -8.58 1.47
N VAL A 27 -13.68 -7.27 1.54
CA VAL A 27 -14.04 -6.45 2.70
C VAL A 27 -15.56 -6.44 2.94
N ILE A 28 -16.37 -6.32 1.87
CA ILE A 28 -17.84 -6.42 2.02
C ILE A 28 -18.24 -7.81 2.53
N LEU A 29 -17.70 -8.86 1.91
CA LEU A 29 -18.01 -10.23 2.31
C LEU A 29 -17.62 -10.49 3.75
N LEU A 30 -16.45 -10.01 4.19
CA LEU A 30 -16.03 -10.11 5.58
C LEU A 30 -17.02 -9.44 6.53
N ALA A 31 -17.44 -8.20 6.22
CA ALA A 31 -18.41 -7.49 7.04
C ALA A 31 -19.76 -8.22 7.11
N MET A 32 -20.25 -8.75 5.98
CA MET A 32 -21.53 -9.48 5.93
C MET A 32 -21.43 -10.81 6.67
N VAL A 33 -20.41 -11.61 6.41
CA VAL A 33 -20.20 -12.91 7.07
C VAL A 33 -20.05 -12.72 8.57
N THR A 34 -19.25 -11.74 9.01
CA THR A 34 -19.08 -11.45 10.44
C THR A 34 -20.39 -11.03 11.11
N ALA A 35 -21.21 -10.21 10.44
CA ALA A 35 -22.51 -9.81 10.97
C ALA A 35 -23.45 -11.02 11.12
N LEU A 36 -23.48 -11.93 10.14
CA LEU A 36 -24.26 -13.17 10.22
C LEU A 36 -23.77 -14.08 11.35
N ILE A 37 -22.46 -14.24 11.49
CA ILE A 37 -21.85 -15.02 12.56
C ILE A 37 -22.29 -14.49 13.93
N ILE A 38 -22.11 -13.20 14.19
CA ILE A 38 -22.46 -12.59 15.47
C ILE A 38 -23.98 -12.67 15.74
N ARG A 39 -24.79 -12.50 14.69
CA ARG A 39 -26.25 -12.66 14.82
C ARG A 39 -26.66 -14.07 15.23
N THR A 40 -25.97 -15.07 14.66
CA THR A 40 -26.21 -16.49 15.00
C THR A 40 -25.73 -16.83 16.41
N ILE A 41 -24.54 -16.32 16.81
CA ILE A 41 -23.99 -16.48 18.15
C ILE A 41 -24.93 -15.95 19.23
N ASN A 42 -25.50 -14.76 19.00
CA ASN A 42 -26.44 -14.15 19.94
C ASN A 42 -27.73 -14.96 20.12
N SER A 43 -28.05 -15.86 19.20
CA SER A 43 -29.27 -16.67 19.28
C SER A 43 -29.07 -17.99 20.04
N ASN A 44 -27.83 -18.56 20.11
CA ASN A 44 -27.58 -19.84 20.72
C ASN A 44 -26.12 -20.02 21.15
N LEU A 45 -25.89 -20.22 22.45
CA LEU A 45 -24.55 -20.36 23.04
C LEU A 45 -23.80 -21.62 22.56
N ALA A 46 -24.50 -22.73 22.29
CA ALA A 46 -23.85 -23.95 21.79
C ALA A 46 -23.32 -23.76 20.36
N LEU A 47 -24.07 -23.05 19.51
CA LEU A 47 -23.61 -22.69 18.16
C LEU A 47 -22.40 -21.76 18.20
N SER A 48 -22.31 -20.86 19.19
CA SER A 48 -21.17 -19.93 19.32
C SER A 48 -19.86 -20.67 19.59
N LEU A 49 -19.86 -21.66 20.48
CA LEU A 49 -18.68 -22.48 20.79
C LEU A 49 -18.22 -23.28 19.56
N GLY A 50 -19.18 -23.90 18.84
CA GLY A 50 -18.87 -24.64 17.61
C GLY A 50 -18.27 -23.77 16.53
N MET A 51 -18.77 -22.54 16.37
CA MET A 51 -18.30 -21.60 15.34
C MET A 51 -16.92 -21.01 15.66
N VAL A 52 -16.61 -20.71 16.92
CA VAL A 52 -15.27 -20.30 17.36
C VAL A 52 -14.25 -21.43 17.08
N GLY A 53 -14.64 -22.68 17.36
CA GLY A 53 -13.82 -23.87 17.03
C GLY A 53 -13.58 -23.99 15.51
N ALA A 54 -14.62 -23.85 14.71
CA ALA A 54 -14.50 -23.90 13.24
C ALA A 54 -13.64 -22.77 12.67
N LEU A 55 -13.77 -21.54 13.15
CA LEU A 55 -12.98 -20.39 12.71
C LEU A 55 -11.50 -20.51 13.11
N SER A 56 -11.18 -21.18 14.21
CA SER A 56 -9.79 -21.38 14.63
C SER A 56 -8.98 -22.30 13.70
N ILE A 57 -9.66 -23.09 12.85
CA ILE A 57 -9.02 -23.95 11.85
C ILE A 57 -8.66 -23.16 10.58
N VAL A 58 -9.31 -22.00 10.36
CA VAL A 58 -9.06 -21.18 9.17
C VAL A 58 -7.70 -20.48 9.29
N ARG A 59 -6.73 -20.99 8.54
CA ARG A 59 -5.39 -20.40 8.44
C ARG A 59 -5.26 -19.62 7.14
N PHE A 60 -5.12 -18.31 7.22
CA PHE A 60 -4.75 -17.49 6.06
C PHE A 60 -3.29 -17.75 5.68
N ARG A 61 -3.07 -18.22 4.44
CA ARG A 61 -1.72 -18.48 3.91
C ARG A 61 -1.22 -17.35 3.02
N THR A 62 -2.06 -16.40 2.66
CA THR A 62 -1.70 -15.26 1.83
C THR A 62 -1.32 -14.08 2.71
N ALA A 63 -0.10 -13.57 2.53
CA ALA A 63 0.31 -12.34 3.17
C ALA A 63 -0.48 -11.16 2.58
N VAL A 64 -1.03 -10.32 3.46
CA VAL A 64 -1.61 -9.04 3.04
C VAL A 64 -0.44 -8.13 2.68
N LYS A 65 -0.38 -7.69 1.42
CA LYS A 65 0.79 -6.97 0.88
C LYS A 65 0.94 -5.56 1.46
N GLU A 66 -0.17 -4.92 1.80
CA GLU A 66 -0.14 -3.54 2.30
C GLU A 66 -0.71 -3.46 3.72
N PRO A 67 -0.02 -2.77 4.67
CA PRO A 67 -0.53 -2.57 6.03
C PRO A 67 -1.90 -1.86 6.07
N VAL A 68 -2.15 -0.97 5.11
CA VAL A 68 -3.41 -0.23 4.97
C VAL A 68 -4.57 -1.17 4.67
N ASP A 69 -4.37 -2.17 3.82
CA ASP A 69 -5.38 -3.18 3.48
C ASP A 69 -5.82 -3.96 4.72
N THR A 70 -4.87 -4.29 5.59
CA THR A 70 -5.17 -4.93 6.88
C THR A 70 -6.09 -4.05 7.73
N GLY A 71 -5.85 -2.74 7.77
CA GLY A 71 -6.70 -1.80 8.48
C GLY A 71 -8.14 -1.79 7.95
N PHE A 72 -8.34 -1.80 6.64
CA PHE A 72 -9.66 -1.88 6.02
C PHE A 72 -10.37 -3.21 6.27
N MET A 73 -9.63 -4.33 6.30
CA MET A 73 -10.19 -5.64 6.68
C MET A 73 -10.70 -5.63 8.12
N PHE A 74 -9.91 -5.14 9.07
CA PHE A 74 -10.33 -5.02 10.47
C PHE A 74 -11.51 -4.08 10.64
N TRP A 75 -11.56 -2.97 9.90
CA TRP A 75 -12.71 -2.09 9.91
C TRP A 75 -13.97 -2.80 9.42
N GLY A 76 -13.89 -3.56 8.32
CA GLY A 76 -15.01 -4.38 7.83
C GLY A 76 -15.52 -5.39 8.85
N ILE A 77 -14.59 -6.14 9.49
CA ILE A 77 -14.90 -7.11 10.54
C ILE A 77 -15.59 -6.43 11.73
N THR A 78 -15.04 -5.33 12.24
CA THR A 78 -15.59 -4.60 13.39
C THR A 78 -16.98 -4.04 13.08
N ALA A 79 -17.18 -3.47 11.90
CA ALA A 79 -18.49 -3.01 11.46
C ALA A 79 -19.51 -4.15 11.38
N GLY A 80 -19.07 -5.33 10.94
CA GLY A 80 -19.89 -6.54 10.92
C GLY A 80 -20.26 -7.01 12.32
N ILE A 81 -19.30 -7.05 13.26
CA ILE A 81 -19.57 -7.42 14.67
C ILE A 81 -20.62 -6.51 15.28
N MET A 82 -20.46 -5.19 15.15
CA MET A 82 -21.41 -4.23 15.71
C MET A 82 -22.82 -4.36 15.08
N ALA A 83 -22.89 -4.54 13.77
CA ALA A 83 -24.14 -4.74 13.07
C ALA A 83 -24.85 -6.05 13.48
N GLY A 84 -24.09 -7.14 13.61
CA GLY A 84 -24.62 -8.42 14.08
C GLY A 84 -25.09 -8.41 15.54
N ALA A 85 -24.45 -7.63 16.39
CA ALA A 85 -24.84 -7.39 17.77
C ALA A 85 -26.05 -6.46 17.93
N GLY A 86 -26.55 -5.84 16.82
CA GLY A 86 -27.68 -4.91 16.88
C GLY A 86 -27.28 -3.47 17.23
N LEU A 87 -25.97 -3.19 17.34
CA LEU A 87 -25.44 -1.86 17.69
C LEU A 87 -25.30 -0.97 16.45
N TYR A 88 -26.39 -0.79 15.69
CA TYR A 88 -26.36 -0.11 14.39
C TYR A 88 -25.89 1.35 14.48
N LEU A 89 -26.34 2.08 15.50
CA LEU A 89 -25.98 3.49 15.67
C LEU A 89 -24.50 3.66 15.95
N ILE A 90 -23.95 2.81 16.82
CA ILE A 90 -22.52 2.83 17.14
C ILE A 90 -21.67 2.43 15.90
N ALA A 91 -22.12 1.43 15.14
CA ALA A 91 -21.48 1.01 13.91
C ALA A 91 -21.41 2.13 12.86
N ILE A 92 -22.45 2.95 12.74
CA ILE A 92 -22.47 4.10 11.82
C ILE A 92 -21.54 5.19 12.31
N ILE A 93 -21.63 5.59 13.57
CA ILE A 93 -20.80 6.68 14.14
C ILE A 93 -19.32 6.31 14.06
N SER A 94 -18.95 5.10 14.48
CA SER A 94 -17.57 4.65 14.44
C SER A 94 -17.03 4.55 13.01
N SER A 95 -17.86 4.09 12.08
CA SER A 95 -17.44 4.02 10.66
C SER A 95 -17.24 5.40 10.04
N VAL A 96 -18.08 6.37 10.39
CA VAL A 96 -17.89 7.76 9.94
C VAL A 96 -16.62 8.37 10.53
N ALA A 97 -16.37 8.15 11.84
CA ALA A 97 -15.16 8.63 12.51
C ALA A 97 -13.88 8.05 11.89
N LEU A 98 -13.85 6.72 11.66
CA LEU A 98 -12.72 6.05 11.00
C LEU A 98 -12.53 6.54 9.57
N GLY A 99 -13.61 6.69 8.80
CA GLY A 99 -13.56 7.20 7.44
C GLY A 99 -13.00 8.62 7.36
N LEU A 100 -13.40 9.47 8.30
CA LEU A 100 -12.89 10.83 8.41
C LEU A 100 -11.40 10.84 8.79
N LEU A 101 -10.98 9.99 9.72
CA LEU A 101 -9.57 9.84 10.11
C LEU A 101 -8.72 9.42 8.92
N TYR A 102 -9.13 8.40 8.17
CA TYR A 102 -8.44 7.96 6.95
C TYR A 102 -8.38 9.05 5.90
N TYR A 103 -9.47 9.77 5.69
CA TYR A 103 -9.54 10.86 4.72
C TYR A 103 -8.63 12.03 5.09
N VAL A 104 -8.60 12.41 6.37
CA VAL A 104 -7.70 13.45 6.90
C VAL A 104 -6.25 13.02 6.77
N SER A 105 -5.91 11.78 7.13
CA SER A 105 -4.55 11.22 6.95
C SER A 105 -4.12 11.25 5.50
N TYR A 106 -5.03 10.99 4.56
CA TYR A 106 -4.76 11.10 3.13
C TYR A 106 -4.44 12.53 2.70
N ILE A 107 -5.19 13.53 3.20
CA ILE A 107 -4.96 14.96 2.88
C ILE A 107 -3.66 15.46 3.51
N LEU A 108 -3.37 15.08 4.75
CA LEU A 108 -2.14 15.47 5.46
C LEU A 108 -0.86 14.88 4.87
N GLY A 109 -0.99 14.04 3.82
CA GLY A 109 0.18 13.57 3.09
C GLY A 109 0.90 12.39 3.72
N PHE A 110 0.26 11.62 4.61
CA PHE A 110 0.70 10.27 4.98
C PHE A 110 0.65 9.30 3.77
N LYS A 111 0.98 9.84 2.59
CA LYS A 111 1.17 9.04 1.38
C LYS A 111 2.42 8.22 1.60
N ALA A 112 2.32 6.92 1.46
CA ALA A 112 3.50 6.13 1.16
C ALA A 112 4.18 6.80 -0.05
N ASN A 113 5.35 7.39 0.18
CA ASN A 113 6.11 8.01 -0.90
C ASN A 113 6.42 6.89 -1.89
N SER A 114 5.81 6.96 -3.07
CA SER A 114 6.19 6.06 -4.16
C SER A 114 7.66 6.32 -4.45
N GLN A 115 8.49 5.39 -4.02
CA GLN A 115 9.92 5.45 -4.24
C GLN A 115 10.18 4.81 -5.60
N TYR A 116 10.92 5.50 -6.43
CA TYR A 116 11.33 5.01 -7.73
C TYR A 116 12.81 4.68 -7.68
N LEU A 117 13.16 3.49 -8.14
CA LEU A 117 14.55 3.09 -8.31
C LEU A 117 14.97 3.43 -9.74
N MET A 118 15.90 4.36 -9.88
CA MET A 118 16.49 4.70 -11.16
C MET A 118 17.81 3.92 -11.29
N ILE A 119 17.96 3.22 -12.41
CA ILE A 119 19.16 2.45 -12.75
C ILE A 119 19.77 3.09 -13.99
N LEU A 120 20.98 3.61 -13.84
CA LEU A 120 21.79 4.19 -14.92
C LEU A 120 22.91 3.23 -15.27
N ARG A 121 23.10 2.99 -16.58
CA ARG A 121 24.32 2.36 -17.12
C ARG A 121 25.06 3.36 -18.00
N TYR A 122 26.33 3.59 -17.70
CA TYR A 122 27.12 4.60 -18.37
C TYR A 122 28.61 4.24 -18.41
N ASP A 123 29.37 4.94 -19.28
CA ASP A 123 30.82 4.80 -19.39
C ASP A 123 31.49 5.40 -18.14
N SER A 124 32.49 4.67 -17.60
CA SER A 124 33.28 5.04 -16.40
C SER A 124 33.88 6.45 -16.50
N ARG A 125 34.14 6.94 -17.71
CA ARG A 125 34.75 8.26 -17.94
C ARG A 125 33.89 9.41 -17.51
N ILE A 126 32.57 9.23 -17.49
CA ILE A 126 31.61 10.28 -17.11
C ILE A 126 31.11 10.15 -15.66
N ASP A 127 31.67 9.23 -14.87
CA ASP A 127 31.23 8.94 -13.51
C ASP A 127 31.16 10.20 -12.62
N ALA A 128 32.22 11.01 -12.61
CA ALA A 128 32.26 12.26 -11.84
C ALA A 128 31.19 13.29 -12.28
N LYS A 129 30.79 13.28 -13.56
CA LYS A 129 29.72 14.13 -14.07
C LYS A 129 28.36 13.66 -13.57
N ILE A 130 28.12 12.34 -13.59
CA ILE A 130 26.87 11.73 -13.12
C ILE A 130 26.71 11.93 -11.62
N GLU A 131 27.75 11.74 -10.81
CA GLU A 131 27.68 12.00 -9.37
C GLU A 131 27.27 13.43 -9.05
N LYS A 132 27.89 14.42 -9.70
CA LYS A 132 27.50 15.83 -9.53
C LYS A 132 26.06 16.13 -9.95
N MET A 133 25.52 15.41 -10.92
CA MET A 133 24.12 15.55 -11.34
C MET A 133 23.18 14.97 -10.30
N ILE A 134 23.54 13.81 -9.73
CA ILE A 134 22.73 13.14 -8.70
C ILE A 134 22.71 13.94 -7.38
N GLU A 135 23.83 14.53 -6.97
CA GLU A 135 23.92 15.40 -5.79
C GLU A 135 22.92 16.57 -5.82
N LYS A 136 22.57 17.04 -7.02
CA LYS A 136 21.58 18.12 -7.20
C LYS A 136 20.13 17.66 -7.05
N ILE A 137 19.89 16.34 -7.02
CA ILE A 137 18.54 15.76 -6.89
C ILE A 137 18.16 15.77 -5.41
N PRO A 138 17.08 16.46 -5.00
CA PRO A 138 16.64 16.46 -3.62
C PRO A 138 16.13 15.07 -3.22
N LYS A 139 16.47 14.61 -2.00
CA LYS A 139 16.01 13.33 -1.43
C LYS A 139 16.37 12.09 -2.29
N HIS A 140 17.59 12.04 -2.80
CA HIS A 140 18.13 10.83 -3.41
C HIS A 140 18.83 9.94 -2.39
N LYS A 141 18.86 8.62 -2.62
CA LYS A 141 19.62 7.66 -1.84
C LYS A 141 20.26 6.62 -2.76
N ILE A 142 21.58 6.60 -2.82
CA ILE A 142 22.31 5.56 -3.59
C ILE A 142 22.11 4.22 -2.91
N LYS A 143 21.67 3.22 -3.68
CA LYS A 143 21.44 1.84 -3.21
C LYS A 143 22.58 0.91 -3.61
N SER A 144 23.07 1.02 -4.83
CA SER A 144 24.15 0.20 -5.34
C SER A 144 24.91 0.94 -6.42
N LYS A 145 26.22 0.76 -6.43
CA LYS A 145 27.12 1.19 -7.51
C LYS A 145 28.01 0.01 -7.85
N SER A 146 27.93 -0.49 -9.08
CA SER A 146 28.74 -1.57 -9.61
C SER A 146 29.61 -1.05 -10.74
N ILE A 147 30.91 -1.30 -10.67
CA ILE A 147 31.88 -0.86 -11.68
C ILE A 147 32.44 -2.11 -12.34
N THR A 148 32.28 -2.25 -13.65
CA THR A 148 32.80 -3.38 -14.43
C THR A 148 33.61 -2.85 -15.57
N LYS A 149 34.96 -2.94 -15.45
CA LYS A 149 35.93 -2.41 -16.43
C LYS A 149 35.63 -0.95 -16.81
N ASP A 150 35.00 -0.75 -17.97
CA ASP A 150 34.76 0.55 -18.54
C ASP A 150 33.30 1.05 -18.31
N LYS A 151 32.46 0.24 -17.65
CA LYS A 151 31.03 0.57 -17.43
C LYS A 151 30.66 0.59 -15.97
N VAL A 152 29.83 1.54 -15.63
CA VAL A 152 29.25 1.73 -14.28
C VAL A 152 27.75 1.52 -14.34
N GLU A 153 27.25 0.71 -13.43
CA GLU A 153 25.81 0.58 -13.16
C GLU A 153 25.52 1.20 -11.79
N LEU A 154 24.75 2.26 -11.79
CA LEU A 154 24.38 3.00 -10.58
C LEU A 154 22.89 2.93 -10.37
N SER A 155 22.46 2.42 -9.21
CA SER A 155 21.05 2.42 -8.80
C SER A 155 20.84 3.33 -7.60
N PHE A 156 19.90 4.25 -7.73
CA PHE A 156 19.55 5.18 -6.69
C PHE A 156 18.04 5.40 -6.61
N GLU A 157 17.60 5.68 -5.41
CA GLU A 157 16.21 5.89 -5.06
C GLU A 157 15.85 7.36 -5.13
N ILE A 158 14.69 7.64 -5.74
CA ILE A 158 14.18 9.01 -5.89
C ILE A 158 12.77 9.07 -5.32
N SER A 159 12.51 10.07 -4.49
CA SER A 159 11.18 10.39 -3.94
C SER A 159 10.53 11.60 -4.60
N ASP A 160 10.92 11.94 -5.83
CA ASP A 160 10.43 13.14 -6.52
C ASP A 160 9.29 12.79 -7.50
N LYS A 161 8.29 13.67 -7.57
CA LYS A 161 7.19 13.57 -8.52
C LYS A 161 7.62 13.83 -9.97
N ASN A 162 8.79 14.41 -10.17
CA ASN A 162 9.32 14.78 -11.49
C ASN A 162 10.26 13.72 -12.09
N TYR A 163 10.14 12.46 -11.68
CA TYR A 163 11.01 11.38 -12.14
C TYR A 163 11.10 11.23 -13.68
N LEU A 164 10.02 11.55 -14.42
CA LEU A 164 10.04 11.51 -15.89
C LEU A 164 10.98 12.57 -16.48
N LYS A 165 10.95 13.80 -15.94
CA LYS A 165 11.88 14.85 -16.38
C LYS A 165 13.33 14.50 -16.08
N LEU A 166 13.59 13.83 -14.94
CA LEU A 166 14.93 13.36 -14.61
C LEU A 166 15.41 12.28 -15.60
N MET A 167 14.52 11.37 -16.02
CA MET A 167 14.82 10.39 -17.06
C MET A 167 15.24 11.07 -18.37
N ASP A 168 14.50 12.10 -18.79
CA ASP A 168 14.79 12.81 -20.04
C ASP A 168 16.14 13.54 -19.95
N ILE A 169 16.44 14.17 -18.81
CA ILE A 169 17.74 14.84 -18.57
C ILE A 169 18.90 13.83 -18.66
N PHE A 170 18.76 12.66 -18.06
CA PHE A 170 19.82 11.64 -18.13
C PHE A 170 19.95 11.00 -19.51
N LYS A 171 18.86 10.87 -20.27
CA LYS A 171 18.88 10.36 -21.64
C LYS A 171 19.69 11.25 -22.61
N GLU A 172 19.70 12.56 -22.36
CA GLU A 172 20.43 13.53 -23.21
C GLU A 172 21.93 13.58 -22.91
N VAL A 173 22.39 12.91 -21.84
CA VAL A 173 23.82 12.91 -21.48
C VAL A 173 24.56 11.90 -22.35
N GLU A 174 25.50 12.40 -23.14
CA GLU A 174 26.39 11.58 -23.96
C GLU A 174 27.24 10.64 -23.05
N GLY A 175 27.29 9.36 -23.41
CA GLY A 175 27.97 8.32 -22.63
C GLY A 175 27.07 7.53 -21.69
N ILE A 176 25.77 7.79 -21.65
CA ILE A 176 24.78 6.93 -20.97
C ILE A 176 24.23 5.88 -21.95
N ASP A 177 24.39 4.62 -21.61
CA ASP A 177 23.90 3.49 -22.44
C ASP A 177 22.41 3.22 -22.21
N SER A 178 21.95 3.25 -20.96
CA SER A 178 20.55 3.01 -20.62
C SER A 178 20.12 3.70 -19.32
N VAL A 179 18.85 4.13 -19.31
CA VAL A 179 18.16 4.69 -18.15
C VAL A 179 16.92 3.87 -17.92
N ASN A 180 16.87 3.13 -16.81
CA ASN A 180 15.71 2.33 -16.42
C ASN A 180 15.10 2.90 -15.15
N LEU A 181 13.77 2.94 -15.11
CA LEU A 181 13.01 3.36 -13.94
C LEU A 181 12.12 2.21 -13.50
N ILE A 182 12.28 1.80 -12.25
CA ILE A 182 11.48 0.74 -11.63
C ILE A 182 10.66 1.37 -10.50
N SER A 183 9.35 1.20 -10.54
CA SER A 183 8.51 1.53 -9.40
C SER A 183 8.80 0.53 -8.29
N TYR A 184 9.31 1.02 -7.18
CA TYR A 184 9.76 0.19 -6.08
C TYR A 184 8.93 0.51 -4.83
N GLN A 185 8.20 -0.47 -4.39
CA GLN A 185 7.53 -0.41 -3.10
C GLN A 185 8.42 -1.12 -2.09
N ASN A 186 8.93 -0.38 -1.11
CA ASN A 186 9.81 -0.93 -0.09
C ASN A 186 9.01 -1.91 0.78
N ASP A 187 9.03 -3.20 0.43
CA ASP A 187 8.47 -4.28 1.25
C ASP A 187 9.34 -4.63 2.47
N PHE A 188 10.44 -3.92 2.66
CA PHE A 188 11.33 -4.06 3.82
C PHE A 188 11.10 -2.90 4.80
N GLY A 189 9.95 -2.94 5.48
CA GLY A 189 9.81 -2.27 6.77
C GLY A 189 10.76 -2.94 7.76
N ALA A 190 11.69 -2.15 8.31
CA ALA A 190 12.57 -2.55 9.39
C ALA A 190 11.80 -3.02 10.62
#